data_0562b8886fb25d53698fda94e794fdea
#
_entry.id   0562b8886fb25d53698fda94e794fdea
#
_cell.length_a   1.000
_cell.length_b   1.000
_cell.length_c   1.000
_cell.angle_alpha   90.00
_cell.angle_beta   90.00
_cell.angle_gamma   90.00
#
_symmetry.space_group_name_H-M   'P 1'
#
loop_
_entity.id
_entity.type
_entity.pdbx_description
1 polymer ?
#
loop_
_entity_poly.entity_id
_entity_poly.type
_entity_poly.pdbx_seq_one_letter_code
_entity_poly.pdbx_strand_id
1 'polypeptide(L)' 'MTKKELLEAIKDMPMDAMVVIVSPDSGDAYVAEAINVSLKYNQIELC' A
#
# COMPACT_ATOMS: atom_id res chain seq x y z
N MET A 1 5.41 -5.25 7.59
CA MET A 1 5.76 -5.60 6.18
C MET A 1 7.18 -5.15 5.89
N THR A 2 7.90 -5.90 5.07
CA THR A 2 9.26 -5.56 4.69
C THR A 2 9.30 -4.90 3.33
N LYS A 3 10.42 -4.29 3.01
CA LYS A 3 10.62 -3.71 1.67
C LYS A 3 10.43 -4.76 0.58
N LYS A 4 10.91 -5.97 0.82
CA LYS A 4 10.78 -7.06 -0.15
C LYS A 4 9.30 -7.37 -0.40
N GLU A 5 8.52 -7.46 0.65
CA GLU A 5 7.09 -7.74 0.53
C GLU A 5 6.37 -6.61 -0.22
N LEU A 6 6.74 -5.37 0.08
CA LEU A 6 6.15 -4.22 -0.61
C LEU A 6 6.46 -4.26 -2.11
N LEU A 7 7.72 -4.48 -2.48
CA LEU A 7 8.11 -4.53 -3.88
C LEU A 7 7.37 -5.62 -4.64
N GLU A 8 7.22 -6.80 -4.03
CA GLU A 8 6.50 -7.89 -4.66
C GLU A 8 5.02 -7.56 -4.87
N ALA A 9 4.43 -6.90 -3.88
CA ALA A 9 2.99 -6.62 -3.95
C ALA A 9 2.65 -5.58 -5.02
N ILE A 10 3.55 -4.63 -5.28
CA ILE A 10 3.26 -3.51 -6.19
C ILE A 10 3.92 -3.62 -7.55
N LYS A 11 4.65 -4.71 -7.80
CA LYS A 11 5.43 -4.82 -9.05
C LYS A 11 4.59 -4.72 -10.31
N ASP A 12 3.33 -5.14 -10.25
CA ASP A 12 2.43 -5.11 -11.40
C ASP A 12 1.60 -3.83 -11.49
N MET A 13 1.78 -2.93 -10.52
CA MET A 13 1.04 -1.68 -10.53
C MET A 13 1.71 -0.66 -11.43
N PRO A 14 0.90 0.20 -12.11
CA PRO A 14 1.49 1.25 -12.93
C PRO A 14 2.23 2.28 -12.07
N MET A 15 3.12 3.02 -12.69
CA MET A 15 3.95 3.99 -11.98
C MET A 15 3.15 5.16 -11.41
N ASP A 16 1.97 5.42 -11.94
CA ASP A 16 1.13 6.51 -11.48
C ASP A 16 0.05 6.05 -10.49
N ALA A 17 0.15 4.82 -9.99
CA ALA A 17 -0.80 4.34 -9.01
C ALA A 17 -0.72 5.16 -7.73
N MET A 18 -1.87 5.46 -7.14
CA MET A 18 -1.94 6.22 -5.92
C MET A 18 -1.73 5.33 -4.71
N VAL A 19 -0.92 5.79 -3.78
CA VAL A 19 -0.72 5.07 -2.52
C VAL A 19 -1.62 5.70 -1.48
N VAL A 20 -2.49 4.90 -0.88
CA VAL A 20 -3.41 5.37 0.14
C VAL A 20 -3.21 4.59 1.43
N ILE A 21 -3.45 5.24 2.54
CA ILE A 21 -3.35 4.63 3.86
C ILE A 21 -4.77 4.49 4.40
N VAL A 22 -5.14 3.25 4.74
CA VAL A 22 -6.49 2.94 5.17
C VAL A 22 -6.50 2.83 6.70
N SER A 23 -6.35 3.91 7.39
CA SER A 23 -6.36 4.04 8.84
C SER A 23 -4.95 4.08 9.38
N PRO A 24 -4.76 4.21 10.65
CA PRO A 24 -5.59 4.76 11.68
C PRO A 24 -5.28 6.22 11.88
N ASP A 25 -6.06 6.85 12.69
CA ASP A 25 -6.03 8.29 12.91
C ASP A 25 -5.18 8.69 14.09
N SER A 26 -4.24 7.87 14.50
CA SER A 26 -3.39 8.17 15.65
C SER A 26 -2.37 9.27 15.36
N GLY A 27 -2.03 9.48 14.09
CA GLY A 27 -1.00 10.45 13.74
C GLY A 27 0.42 9.97 13.99
N ASP A 28 0.58 8.82 14.61
CA ASP A 28 1.89 8.24 14.89
C ASP A 28 2.28 7.26 13.82
N ALA A 29 3.59 7.05 13.65
CA ALA A 29 4.08 6.04 12.74
C ALA A 29 3.65 4.64 13.23
N TYR A 30 3.27 3.78 12.30
CA TYR A 30 2.94 2.42 12.63
C TYR A 30 3.44 1.50 11.52
N VAL A 31 3.51 0.22 11.81
CA VAL A 31 4.00 -0.77 10.85
C VAL A 31 2.81 -1.33 10.09
N ALA A 32 2.78 -1.10 8.79
CA ALA A 32 1.74 -1.68 7.94
C ALA A 32 1.98 -3.17 7.81
N GLU A 33 0.92 -3.95 7.95
CA GLU A 33 1.01 -5.41 7.90
C GLU A 33 0.37 -6.01 6.65
N ALA A 34 -0.43 -5.23 5.93
CA ALA A 34 -1.13 -5.72 4.76
C ALA A 34 -1.11 -4.70 3.63
N ILE A 35 -1.10 -5.23 2.41
CA ILE A 35 -1.21 -4.42 1.20
C ILE A 35 -2.35 -4.98 0.37
N ASN A 36 -3.22 -4.10 -0.09
CA ASN A 36 -4.23 -4.43 -1.07
C ASN A 36 -3.99 -3.58 -2.30
N VAL A 37 -4.03 -4.19 -3.47
CA VAL A 37 -3.87 -3.45 -4.72
C VAL A 37 -5.14 -3.55 -5.54
N SER A 38 -5.50 -2.46 -6.19
CA SER A 38 -6.67 -2.40 -7.02
C SER A 38 -6.29 -1.84 -8.39
N LEU A 39 -6.32 -2.70 -9.39
CA LEU A 39 -6.08 -2.25 -10.76
C LEU A 39 -7.23 -1.38 -11.26
N LYS A 40 -8.44 -1.68 -10.80
CA LYS A 40 -9.62 -0.94 -11.20
C LYS A 40 -9.55 0.53 -10.81
N TYR A 41 -9.08 0.80 -9.59
CA TYR A 41 -8.99 2.17 -9.08
C TYR A 41 -7.57 2.72 -9.14
N ASN A 42 -6.64 1.95 -9.65
CA ASN A 42 -5.24 2.36 -9.75
C ASN A 42 -4.69 2.78 -8.39
N GLN A 43 -4.98 1.98 -7.37
CA GLN A 43 -4.63 2.29 -5.99
C GLN A 43 -3.86 1.18 -5.31
N ILE A 44 -2.97 1.58 -4.42
CA ILE A 44 -2.24 0.70 -3.51
C ILE A 44 -2.67 1.10 -2.10
N GLU A 45 -3.27 0.17 -1.37
CA GLU A 45 -3.75 0.45 -0.02
C GLU A 45 -2.85 -0.20 1.01
N LEU A 46 -2.41 0.58 1.99
CA LEU A 46 -1.62 0.08 3.11
C LEU A 46 -2.48 0.05 4.36
N CYS A 47 -2.48 -1.09 5.05
CA CYS A 47 -3.29 -1.25 6.28
C CYS A 47 -2.42 -1.62 7.47
#